data_7670e8dde7679059c4207180f15c489a
#
_entry.id   7670e8dde7679059c4207180f15c489a
#
_cell.length_a   1.000
_cell.length_b   1.000
_cell.length_c   1.000
_cell.angle_alpha   90.00
_cell.angle_beta   90.00
_cell.angle_gamma   90.00
#
_symmetry.space_group_name_H-M   'P 1'
#
loop_
_entity.id
_entity.type
_entity.pdbx_description
1 polymer ?
#
loop_
_entity_poly.entity_id
_entity_poly.type
_entity_poly.pdbx_seq_one_letter_code
_entity_poly.pdbx_strand_id
1 'polypeptide(L)'
;MSIAVYAPVSGTVAALTTVPDPVFSAGIVGPGWAVDPFPGGLTVLSPCTGVVKKATPHAYIIVTPGGHDVLVHLGVDTVKLKGQGFLPLVGDGREVSAGQPIAVWNTSVAQKAELSICTPVVCMGHMLPTRLSLQAEAKIEAGKPLFTID
;
A
#
# COMPACT_ATOMS: atom_id res chain seq x y z
N MET A 1 -19.15 -5.86 9.72
CA MET A 1 -18.02 -6.79 9.69
C MET A 1 -16.75 -6.01 9.37
N SER A 2 -15.73 -6.09 10.21
CA SER A 2 -14.51 -5.34 9.99
C SER A 2 -13.56 -6.09 9.06
N ILE A 3 -12.74 -5.33 8.35
CA ILE A 3 -11.72 -5.86 7.45
C ILE A 3 -10.37 -5.43 8.00
N ALA A 4 -9.48 -6.40 8.23
CA ALA A 4 -8.12 -6.11 8.63
C ALA A 4 -7.24 -5.91 7.41
N VAL A 5 -6.44 -4.83 7.42
CA VAL A 5 -5.49 -4.52 6.37
C VAL A 5 -4.09 -4.49 6.99
N TYR A 6 -3.16 -5.16 6.36
CA TYR A 6 -1.81 -5.38 6.88
C TYR A 6 -0.80 -4.50 6.16
N ALA A 7 0.29 -4.17 6.85
CA ALA A 7 1.34 -3.33 6.27
C ALA A 7 2.04 -4.05 5.10
N PRO A 8 2.10 -3.43 3.93
CA PRO A 8 2.80 -4.05 2.79
C PRO A 8 4.32 -3.96 2.88
N VAL A 9 4.82 -3.01 3.63
CA VAL A 9 6.25 -2.75 3.80
C VAL A 9 6.54 -2.40 5.25
N SER A 10 7.77 -2.60 5.68
CA SER A 10 8.24 -2.16 6.99
C SER A 10 8.60 -0.68 6.93
N GLY A 11 8.23 0.08 7.94
CA GLY A 11 8.50 1.50 7.97
C GLY A 11 7.82 2.19 9.13
N THR A 12 7.47 3.46 8.93
CA THR A 12 6.81 4.30 9.92
C THR A 12 5.37 4.57 9.45
N VAL A 13 4.41 4.37 10.34
CA VAL A 13 3.00 4.64 10.03
C VAL A 13 2.77 6.14 9.89
N ALA A 14 2.04 6.53 8.84
CA ALA A 14 1.73 7.93 8.56
C ALA A 14 0.26 8.09 8.20
N ALA A 15 -0.31 9.24 8.58
CA ALA A 15 -1.66 9.58 8.17
C ALA A 15 -1.69 9.93 6.68
N LEU A 16 -2.81 9.65 6.00
CA LEU A 16 -2.96 9.99 4.58
C LEU A 16 -2.78 11.49 4.32
N THR A 17 -3.15 12.33 5.29
CA THR A 17 -2.99 13.78 5.15
C THR A 17 -1.53 14.22 4.95
N THR A 18 -0.56 13.38 5.31
CA THR A 18 0.86 13.67 5.15
C THR A 18 1.42 13.20 3.80
N VAL A 19 0.64 12.45 3.03
CA VAL A 19 1.08 11.97 1.71
C VAL A 19 1.16 13.14 0.74
N PRO A 20 2.30 13.34 0.04
CA PRO A 20 2.47 14.50 -0.85
C PRO A 20 1.77 14.31 -2.19
N ASP A 21 0.48 13.97 -2.15
CA ASP A 21 -0.38 13.81 -3.31
C ASP A 21 -1.81 14.14 -2.89
N PRO A 22 -2.45 15.18 -3.48
CA PRO A 22 -3.80 15.60 -3.10
C PRO A 22 -4.86 14.50 -3.23
N VAL A 23 -4.70 13.58 -4.18
CA VAL A 23 -5.65 12.49 -4.38
C VAL A 23 -5.73 11.60 -3.13
N PHE A 24 -4.58 11.34 -2.50
CA PHE A 24 -4.52 10.56 -1.25
C PHE A 24 -4.78 11.42 -0.02
N SER A 25 -4.12 12.58 0.07
CA SER A 25 -4.19 13.42 1.28
C SER A 25 -5.58 14.01 1.53
N ALA A 26 -6.36 14.25 0.47
CA ALA A 26 -7.74 14.71 0.58
C ALA A 26 -8.76 13.57 0.75
N GLY A 27 -8.32 12.32 0.77
CA GLY A 27 -9.21 11.17 0.94
C GLY A 27 -10.05 10.82 -0.27
N ILE A 28 -9.70 11.35 -1.45
CA ILE A 28 -10.50 11.16 -2.67
C ILE A 28 -10.52 9.70 -3.11
N VAL A 29 -9.41 8.98 -2.97
CA VAL A 29 -9.33 7.57 -3.34
C VAL A 29 -10.10 6.70 -2.36
N GLY A 30 -10.04 7.00 -1.07
CA GLY A 30 -10.70 6.26 -0.01
C GLY A 30 -9.97 6.40 1.31
N PRO A 31 -10.54 5.87 2.39
CA PRO A 31 -9.92 5.90 3.71
C PRO A 31 -8.76 4.91 3.80
N GLY A 32 -7.80 5.19 4.66
CA GLY A 32 -6.67 4.32 4.90
C GLY A 32 -5.56 5.02 5.65
N TRP A 33 -4.37 4.46 5.52
CA TRP A 33 -3.16 4.96 6.15
C TRP A 33 -1.99 4.76 5.22
N ALA A 34 -0.89 5.42 5.49
CA ALA A 34 0.32 5.23 4.71
C ALA A 34 1.42 4.61 5.58
N VAL A 35 2.36 3.98 4.93
CA VAL A 35 3.62 3.56 5.56
C VAL A 35 4.74 4.28 4.82
N ASP A 36 5.58 4.97 5.58
CA ASP A 36 6.79 5.56 5.04
C ASP A 36 7.90 4.52 5.20
N PRO A 37 8.30 3.83 4.13
CA PRO A 37 9.14 2.65 4.26
C PRO A 37 10.56 3.00 4.67
N PHE A 38 11.20 2.09 5.40
CA PHE A 38 12.65 2.15 5.59
C PHE A 38 13.30 1.91 4.22
N PRO A 39 14.20 2.80 3.76
CA PRO A 39 14.76 2.70 2.40
C PRO A 39 15.56 1.41 2.19
N GLY A 40 15.60 0.96 0.95
CA GLY A 40 16.42 -0.19 0.53
C GLY A 40 15.71 -1.10 -0.44
N GLY A 41 16.16 -2.34 -0.50
CA GLY A 41 15.47 -3.41 -1.21
C GLY A 41 14.39 -3.99 -0.32
N LEU A 42 13.14 -3.90 -0.77
CA LEU A 42 11.97 -4.31 0.01
C LEU A 42 11.24 -5.43 -0.69
N THR A 43 10.77 -6.41 0.08
CA THR A 43 9.75 -7.35 -0.37
C THR A 43 8.40 -6.79 0.04
N VAL A 44 7.56 -6.47 -0.95
CA VAL A 44 6.22 -5.92 -0.71
C VAL A 44 5.25 -7.07 -0.51
N LEU A 45 4.47 -7.01 0.55
CA LEU A 45 3.50 -8.05 0.92
C LEU A 45 2.08 -7.60 0.61
N SER A 46 1.22 -8.56 0.27
CA SER A 46 -0.19 -8.27 0.07
C SER A 46 -0.83 -7.76 1.37
N PRO A 47 -1.57 -6.64 1.31
CA PRO A 47 -2.20 -6.07 2.50
C PRO A 47 -3.43 -6.85 2.95
N CYS A 48 -3.95 -7.73 2.13
CA CYS A 48 -5.15 -8.51 2.44
C CYS A 48 -5.19 -9.78 1.61
N THR A 49 -6.08 -10.70 2.02
CA THR A 49 -6.39 -11.89 1.22
C THR A 49 -7.42 -11.51 0.17
N GLY A 50 -7.23 -11.96 -1.07
CA GLY A 50 -8.17 -11.69 -2.14
C GLY A 50 -7.60 -12.02 -3.52
N VAL A 51 -8.16 -11.36 -4.53
CA VAL A 51 -7.77 -11.54 -5.93
C VAL A 51 -7.18 -10.24 -6.45
N VAL A 52 -6.06 -10.33 -7.13
CA VAL A 52 -5.43 -9.17 -7.77
C VAL A 52 -6.33 -8.70 -8.91
N LYS A 53 -6.96 -7.55 -8.73
CA LYS A 53 -7.81 -6.92 -9.74
C LYS A 53 -6.97 -6.20 -10.78
N LYS A 54 -5.90 -5.55 -10.32
CA LYS A 54 -4.98 -4.80 -11.16
C LYS A 54 -3.59 -4.83 -10.56
N ALA A 55 -2.61 -5.20 -11.37
CA ALA A 55 -1.20 -5.14 -11.01
C ALA A 55 -0.46 -4.27 -12.01
N THR A 56 0.19 -3.23 -11.52
CA THR A 56 1.16 -2.45 -12.27
C THR A 56 2.46 -2.48 -11.48
N PRO A 57 3.62 -2.15 -12.07
CA PRO A 57 4.87 -2.23 -11.32
C PRO A 57 4.86 -1.45 -9.99
N HIS A 58 4.18 -0.30 -9.94
CA HIS A 58 4.17 0.60 -8.79
C HIS A 58 2.90 0.57 -7.96
N ALA A 59 1.84 -0.16 -8.37
CA ALA A 59 0.56 -0.15 -7.65
C ALA A 59 -0.21 -1.46 -7.85
N TYR A 60 -0.92 -1.88 -6.82
CA TYR A 60 -1.68 -3.13 -6.81
C TYR A 60 -3.04 -2.89 -6.19
N ILE A 61 -4.10 -3.40 -6.82
CA ILE A 61 -5.46 -3.41 -6.28
C ILE A 61 -5.85 -4.85 -6.05
N ILE A 62 -6.21 -5.18 -4.81
CA ILE A 62 -6.61 -6.53 -4.41
C ILE A 62 -8.04 -6.46 -3.90
N VAL A 63 -8.91 -7.31 -4.46
CA VAL A 63 -10.32 -7.37 -4.08
C VAL A 63 -10.47 -8.45 -3.02
N THR A 64 -10.96 -8.06 -1.83
CA THR A 64 -11.25 -9.01 -0.75
C THR A 64 -12.46 -9.88 -1.10
N PRO A 65 -12.64 -11.02 -0.41
CA PRO A 65 -13.84 -11.85 -0.64
C PRO A 65 -15.15 -11.10 -0.42
N GLY A 66 -15.15 -10.07 0.43
CA GLY A 66 -16.32 -9.22 0.66
C GLY A 66 -16.53 -8.13 -0.40
N GLY A 67 -15.69 -8.06 -1.44
CA GLY A 67 -15.84 -7.10 -2.53
C GLY A 67 -15.24 -5.73 -2.28
N HIS A 68 -14.28 -5.62 -1.37
CA HIS A 68 -13.60 -4.35 -1.07
C HIS A 68 -12.28 -4.27 -1.85
N ASP A 69 -12.08 -3.15 -2.55
CA ASP A 69 -10.87 -2.90 -3.32
C ASP A 69 -9.82 -2.24 -2.40
N VAL A 70 -8.73 -2.95 -2.15
CA VAL A 70 -7.61 -2.42 -1.36
C VAL A 70 -6.47 -2.07 -2.29
N LEU A 71 -6.08 -0.79 -2.29
CA LEU A 71 -4.99 -0.26 -3.11
C LEU A 71 -3.72 -0.13 -2.28
N VAL A 72 -2.62 -0.64 -2.81
CA VAL A 72 -1.27 -0.35 -2.33
C VAL A 72 -0.56 0.43 -3.43
N HIS A 73 -0.10 1.64 -3.13
CA HIS A 73 0.62 2.47 -4.09
C HIS A 73 2.06 2.68 -3.61
N LEU A 74 3.02 2.13 -4.35
CA LEU A 74 4.43 2.14 -3.96
C LEU A 74 5.08 3.47 -4.35
N GLY A 75 5.09 4.41 -3.40
CA GLY A 75 5.57 5.76 -3.60
C GLY A 75 4.53 6.67 -4.21
N VAL A 76 4.92 7.91 -4.47
CA VAL A 76 4.08 8.95 -5.08
C VAL A 76 4.70 9.35 -6.41
N ASP A 77 3.88 9.44 -7.46
CA ASP A 77 4.31 9.75 -8.83
C ASP A 77 5.32 8.75 -9.40
N THR A 78 5.44 7.58 -8.81
CA THR A 78 6.40 6.55 -9.23
C THR A 78 6.03 5.89 -10.57
N VAL A 79 4.85 6.17 -11.10
CA VAL A 79 4.49 5.80 -12.48
C VAL A 79 5.50 6.40 -13.48
N LYS A 80 6.10 7.54 -13.15
CA LYS A 80 7.11 8.20 -13.99
C LYS A 80 8.37 7.38 -14.19
N LEU A 81 8.62 6.40 -13.31
CA LEU A 81 9.79 5.51 -13.39
C LEU A 81 9.64 4.42 -14.45
N LYS A 82 8.44 4.24 -15.02
CA LYS A 82 8.16 3.25 -16.08
C LYS A 82 8.58 1.83 -15.68
N GLY A 83 8.35 1.49 -14.41
CA GLY A 83 8.65 0.17 -13.86
C GLY A 83 10.07 0.00 -13.32
N GLN A 84 10.93 0.97 -13.47
CA GLN A 84 12.29 0.86 -12.95
C GLN A 84 12.30 0.83 -11.43
N GLY A 85 13.00 -0.13 -10.85
CA GLY A 85 13.06 -0.32 -9.40
C GLY A 85 11.97 -1.23 -8.85
N PHE A 86 11.06 -1.71 -9.68
CA PHE A 86 9.97 -2.60 -9.30
C PHE A 86 10.05 -3.93 -10.05
N LEU A 87 9.83 -5.03 -9.32
CA LEU A 87 9.69 -6.36 -9.89
C LEU A 87 8.35 -6.94 -9.42
N PRO A 88 7.31 -6.92 -10.26
CA PRO A 88 6.04 -7.57 -9.92
C PRO A 88 6.23 -9.08 -9.80
N LEU A 89 5.62 -9.67 -8.75
CA LEU A 89 5.62 -11.11 -8.54
C LEU A 89 4.25 -11.73 -8.82
N VAL A 90 3.22 -10.90 -9.01
CA VAL A 90 1.85 -11.34 -9.30
C VAL A 90 1.27 -10.51 -10.43
N GLY A 91 0.29 -11.07 -11.12
CA GLY A 91 -0.44 -10.39 -12.19
C GLY A 91 -1.93 -10.37 -11.91
N ASP A 92 -2.67 -9.73 -12.82
CA ASP A 92 -4.14 -9.64 -12.74
C ASP A 92 -4.76 -11.04 -12.65
N GLY A 93 -5.74 -11.19 -11.77
CA GLY A 93 -6.49 -12.43 -11.59
C GLY A 93 -5.86 -13.42 -10.60
N ARG A 94 -4.65 -13.18 -10.11
CA ARG A 94 -3.96 -14.06 -9.16
C ARG A 94 -4.62 -13.99 -7.79
N GLU A 95 -4.85 -15.15 -7.19
CA GLU A 95 -5.26 -15.23 -5.78
C GLU A 95 -4.03 -15.02 -4.90
N VAL A 96 -4.18 -14.20 -3.86
CA VAL A 96 -3.12 -13.92 -2.88
C VAL A 96 -3.66 -14.00 -1.47
N SER A 97 -2.79 -14.36 -0.55
CA SER A 97 -3.09 -14.34 0.89
C SER A 97 -2.45 -13.09 1.51
N ALA A 98 -3.07 -12.57 2.57
CA ALA A 98 -2.45 -11.49 3.35
C ALA A 98 -1.04 -11.90 3.77
N GLY A 99 -0.06 -11.02 3.53
CA GLY A 99 1.34 -11.29 3.82
C GLY A 99 2.11 -12.02 2.74
N GLN A 100 1.46 -12.44 1.66
CA GLN A 100 2.14 -13.05 0.53
C GLN A 100 2.96 -12.00 -0.24
N PRO A 101 4.20 -12.30 -0.65
CA PRO A 101 4.97 -11.38 -1.48
C PRO A 101 4.28 -11.10 -2.82
N ILE A 102 4.14 -9.83 -3.17
CA ILE A 102 3.53 -9.40 -4.44
C ILE A 102 4.47 -8.61 -5.32
N ALA A 103 5.57 -8.08 -4.75
CA ALA A 103 6.55 -7.33 -5.52
C ALA A 103 7.87 -7.26 -4.77
N VAL A 104 8.94 -6.97 -5.50
CA VAL A 104 10.22 -6.54 -4.94
C VAL A 104 10.44 -5.10 -5.40
N TRP A 105 10.82 -4.23 -4.46
CA TRP A 105 10.96 -2.79 -4.72
C TRP A 105 12.31 -2.30 -4.23
N ASN A 106 13.08 -1.68 -5.12
CA ASN A 106 14.29 -0.97 -4.76
C ASN A 106 13.98 0.52 -4.67
N THR A 107 13.83 1.03 -3.46
CA THR A 107 13.41 2.42 -3.24
C THR A 107 14.44 3.44 -3.72
N SER A 108 15.71 3.06 -3.89
CA SER A 108 16.77 3.98 -4.30
C SER A 108 16.50 4.59 -5.67
N VAL A 109 15.80 3.89 -6.56
CA VAL A 109 15.49 4.40 -7.90
C VAL A 109 14.56 5.60 -7.80
N ALA A 110 13.50 5.50 -6.97
CA ALA A 110 12.58 6.61 -6.73
C ALA A 110 13.28 7.76 -6.02
N GLN A 111 14.10 7.46 -5.01
CA GLN A 111 14.81 8.48 -4.25
C GLN A 111 15.79 9.28 -5.11
N LYS A 112 16.52 8.61 -6.02
CA LYS A 112 17.41 9.28 -6.96
C LYS A 112 16.65 10.17 -7.95
N ALA A 113 15.41 9.85 -8.25
CA ALA A 113 14.53 10.64 -9.09
C ALA A 113 13.80 11.73 -8.30
N GLU A 114 14.11 11.88 -7.00
CA GLU A 114 13.48 12.85 -6.09
C GLU A 114 11.97 12.63 -5.95
N LEU A 115 11.53 11.37 -6.03
CA LEU A 115 10.13 10.99 -5.79
C LEU A 115 9.98 10.44 -4.38
N SER A 116 8.82 10.72 -3.76
CA SER A 116 8.50 10.20 -2.44
C SER A 116 8.31 8.69 -2.49
N ILE A 117 8.84 7.98 -1.49
CA ILE A 117 8.62 6.55 -1.31
C ILE A 117 7.47 6.25 -0.34
N CYS A 118 6.79 7.27 0.15
CA CYS A 118 5.60 7.10 1.01
C CYS A 118 4.60 6.19 0.31
N THR A 119 4.09 5.19 1.02
CA THR A 119 3.27 4.11 0.46
C THR A 119 1.87 4.16 1.05
N PRO A 120 0.90 4.79 0.35
CA PRO A 120 -0.50 4.77 0.78
C PRO A 120 -1.10 3.37 0.63
N VAL A 121 -1.94 3.00 1.62
CA VAL A 121 -2.75 1.78 1.62
C VAL A 121 -4.16 2.21 1.94
N VAL A 122 -5.07 2.08 0.98
CA VAL A 122 -6.43 2.60 1.10
C VAL A 122 -7.47 1.60 0.64
N CYS A 123 -8.67 1.72 1.21
CA CYS A 123 -9.83 0.98 0.74
C CYS A 123 -10.60 1.89 -0.21
N MET A 124 -10.53 1.58 -1.51
CA MET A 124 -11.05 2.47 -2.56
C MET A 124 -12.57 2.55 -2.51
N GLY A 125 -13.10 3.75 -2.73
CA GLY A 125 -14.52 3.97 -2.87
C GLY A 125 -15.32 3.87 -1.58
N HIS A 126 -14.68 3.69 -0.43
CA HIS A 126 -15.35 3.63 0.86
C HIS A 126 -15.38 4.97 1.55
N MET A 127 -16.46 5.19 2.32
CA MET A 127 -16.62 6.36 3.16
C MET A 127 -16.53 5.99 4.64
N LEU A 128 -16.25 4.72 4.93
CA LEU A 128 -16.24 4.22 6.31
C LEU A 128 -14.97 4.67 7.03
N PRO A 129 -15.07 4.94 8.33
CA PRO A 129 -13.89 5.29 9.11
C PRO A 129 -12.93 4.10 9.22
N THR A 130 -11.65 4.41 9.26
CA THR A 130 -10.61 3.42 9.54
C THR A 130 -10.19 3.51 10.98
N ARG A 131 -9.77 2.37 11.53
CA ARG A 131 -9.23 2.31 12.88
C ARG A 131 -7.77 1.84 12.78
N LEU A 132 -6.85 2.73 13.13
CA LEU A 132 -5.42 2.43 13.11
C LEU A 132 -5.09 1.39 14.19
N SER A 133 -4.31 0.38 13.82
CA SER A 133 -3.89 -0.66 14.77
C SER A 133 -2.76 -0.20 15.69
N LEU A 134 -1.97 0.78 15.24
CA LEU A 134 -0.88 1.39 15.98
C LEU A 134 -1.05 2.91 15.96
N GLN A 135 -0.29 3.61 16.80
CA GLN A 135 -0.26 5.06 16.76
C GLN A 135 0.46 5.54 15.51
N ALA A 136 0.02 6.70 14.98
CA ALA A 136 0.73 7.38 13.90
C ALA A 136 2.19 7.61 14.33
N GLU A 137 3.09 7.54 13.37
CA GLU A 137 4.55 7.64 13.56
C GLU A 137 5.18 6.44 14.27
N ALA A 138 4.40 5.41 14.63
CA ALA A 138 4.94 4.17 15.15
C ALA A 138 5.63 3.38 14.04
N LYS A 139 6.67 2.62 14.42
CA LYS A 139 7.32 1.69 13.50
C LYS A 139 6.45 0.45 13.35
N ILE A 140 6.37 -0.08 12.14
CA ILE A 140 5.61 -1.28 11.83
C ILE A 140 6.43 -2.19 10.92
N GLU A 141 6.33 -3.50 11.14
CA GLU A 141 6.92 -4.49 10.25
C GLU A 141 5.93 -4.90 9.18
N ALA A 142 6.43 -5.20 7.98
CA ALA A 142 5.61 -5.74 6.90
C ALA A 142 4.86 -6.99 7.38
N GLY A 143 3.59 -7.09 7.02
CA GLY A 143 2.74 -8.22 7.39
C GLY A 143 2.02 -8.07 8.73
N LYS A 144 2.31 -7.03 9.49
CA LYS A 144 1.60 -6.75 10.75
C LYS A 144 0.34 -5.93 10.50
N PRO A 145 -0.69 -6.02 11.37
CA PRO A 145 -1.92 -5.25 11.19
C PRO A 145 -1.66 -3.76 11.15
N LEU A 146 -2.15 -3.09 10.11
CA LEU A 146 -2.00 -1.65 9.94
C LEU A 146 -3.27 -0.93 10.38
N PHE A 147 -4.41 -1.31 9.83
CA PHE A 147 -5.69 -0.73 10.20
C PHE A 147 -6.84 -1.69 9.92
N THR A 148 -8.01 -1.35 10.46
CA THR A 148 -9.26 -2.05 10.14
C THR A 148 -10.26 -1.06 9.56
N ILE A 149 -11.17 -1.58 8.74
CA ILE A 149 -12.32 -0.86 8.24
C ILE A 149 -13.55 -1.57 8.77
N ASP A 150 -14.40 -0.81 9.42
CA ASP A 150 -15.64 -1.34 9.99
C ASP A 150 -16.80 -1.25 9.01
#